data_d024638a94a92a511cc85fb0d7298c37
#
_entry.id   d024638a94a92a511cc85fb0d7298c37
#
_cell.length_a   1.000
_cell.length_b   1.000
_cell.length_c   1.000
_cell.angle_alpha   90.00
_cell.angle_beta   90.00
_cell.angle_gamma   90.00
#
_symmetry.space_group_name_H-M   'P 1'
#
loop_
_entity.id
_entity.type
_entity.pdbx_description
1 polymer ?
#
loop_
_entity_poly.entity_id
_entity_poly.type
_entity_poly.pdbx_seq_one_letter_code
_entity_poly.pdbx_strand_id
1 'polypeptide(L)'
;PQLTSKSLTESFREYLDDNKLPTDGGSAEVLAAMRKLYKVDDSYTDAQARLIVGVRYELDGRSSYTFAEDVSTELLGRITDGKYRGVTIKTAAARVYNTKLAAHILGTVGAIWQEEWRSDESTGYVGYADKGYNMNDLVGKDGVEKAFEEYLHGNDGKRLITTDENGKITGELYTREPQPGGTVALTIDIDLQQVVEDTLASTIQGMIDKDSNERGGAAAVIQVGTGEVLAMASYPTYDLETFNQDYDELVKDERLPMFNRATQGVYAPGSTFKLCTSVAALEEGIITPSTIIEDKGIYTYYVDPQPMCWIWRQAHTTHGRINVSQAIVDSCNYFYYEVGRLTGIKKLDEYATAFGLGQSTGIEIGDVSGVLASPEWAEAHDREWTDGQTITAAIGQSYNLFTPLQLANYVATLVSGGEHYEAHLLKNVKSYDNSRVIGVYGKGPLNDLNISDSTMAAVTKGMHDLTYDSLRSAFSRCVVEAGAKTGSAQVGTDIANGTFVA
;
A
#
# COMPACT_ATOMS: atom_id res chain seq x y z
N PRO A 1 13.08 31.38 3.70
CA PRO A 1 13.72 30.44 4.58
C PRO A 1 15.04 31.02 5.06
N GLN A 2 15.32 30.93 6.36
CA GLN A 2 16.64 31.27 6.86
C GLN A 2 17.61 30.21 6.33
N LEU A 3 18.48 30.59 5.40
CA LEU A 3 19.57 29.78 4.94
C LEU A 3 20.59 29.67 6.08
N THR A 4 20.43 28.69 6.93
CA THR A 4 21.44 28.30 7.92
C THR A 4 22.22 27.11 7.36
N SER A 5 23.46 26.93 7.76
CA SER A 5 24.31 25.81 7.29
C SER A 5 23.67 24.40 7.48
N LYS A 6 22.67 24.29 8.36
CA LYS A 6 21.89 23.05 8.58
C LYS A 6 20.68 22.89 7.64
N SER A 7 20.29 23.91 6.90
CA SER A 7 19.11 23.91 6.01
C SER A 7 19.47 23.93 4.52
N LEU A 8 20.76 23.99 4.18
CA LEU A 8 21.21 23.87 2.79
C LEU A 8 21.17 22.38 2.40
N THR A 9 20.56 22.09 1.27
CA THR A 9 20.70 20.77 0.64
C THR A 9 22.15 20.57 0.20
N GLU A 10 22.60 19.32 0.14
CA GLU A 10 23.97 18.98 -0.27
C GLU A 10 24.28 19.51 -1.67
N SER A 11 23.36 19.34 -2.61
CA SER A 11 23.45 19.86 -3.99
C SER A 11 23.57 21.39 -4.06
N PHE A 12 22.89 22.12 -3.17
CA PHE A 12 23.01 23.58 -3.14
C PHE A 12 24.33 24.02 -2.51
N ARG A 13 24.90 23.30 -1.56
CA ARG A 13 26.25 23.53 -1.03
C ARG A 13 27.32 23.30 -2.08
N GLU A 14 27.24 22.20 -2.81
CA GLU A 14 28.13 21.92 -3.94
C GLU A 14 28.07 23.02 -4.99
N TYR A 15 26.86 23.47 -5.34
CA TYR A 15 26.69 24.60 -6.24
C TYR A 15 27.36 25.89 -5.75
N LEU A 16 27.20 26.22 -4.45
CA LEU A 16 27.85 27.42 -3.86
C LEU A 16 29.38 27.27 -3.89
N ASP A 17 29.91 26.09 -3.58
CA ASP A 17 31.34 25.82 -3.58
C ASP A 17 31.95 25.88 -4.97
N ASP A 18 31.32 25.26 -5.96
CA ASP A 18 31.72 25.29 -7.38
C ASP A 18 31.78 26.71 -7.92
N ASN A 19 30.87 27.58 -7.49
CA ASN A 19 30.83 28.98 -7.89
C ASN A 19 31.64 29.92 -6.96
N LYS A 20 32.36 29.34 -5.98
CA LYS A 20 33.18 30.09 -4.99
C LYS A 20 32.36 31.11 -4.21
N LEU A 21 31.13 30.74 -3.86
CA LEU A 21 30.21 31.53 -3.07
C LEU A 21 30.28 31.11 -1.59
N PRO A 22 29.87 31.97 -0.64
CA PRO A 22 29.88 31.64 0.80
C PRO A 22 29.00 30.44 1.11
N THR A 23 29.55 29.38 1.67
CA THR A 23 28.84 28.18 2.10
C THR A 23 28.37 28.23 3.56
N ASP A 24 29.04 29.05 4.37
CA ASP A 24 28.77 29.21 5.81
C ASP A 24 28.12 30.55 6.17
N GLY A 25 27.86 31.39 5.16
CA GLY A 25 27.24 32.72 5.32
C GLY A 25 25.75 32.63 5.62
N GLY A 26 25.22 33.66 6.29
CA GLY A 26 23.77 33.80 6.46
C GLY A 26 23.04 34.09 5.13
N SER A 27 21.71 33.93 5.11
CA SER A 27 20.90 34.06 3.88
C SER A 27 21.10 35.42 3.16
N ALA A 28 21.40 36.47 3.88
CA ALA A 28 21.66 37.80 3.32
C ALA A 28 23.00 37.84 2.57
N GLU A 29 24.03 37.22 3.11
CA GLU A 29 25.37 37.16 2.52
C GLU A 29 25.37 36.27 1.24
N VAL A 30 24.71 35.11 1.29
CA VAL A 30 24.52 34.26 0.12
C VAL A 30 23.73 34.97 -0.96
N LEU A 31 22.63 35.67 -0.60
CA LEU A 31 21.85 36.49 -1.55
C LEU A 31 22.69 37.54 -2.20
N ALA A 32 23.50 38.31 -1.43
CA ALA A 32 24.37 39.36 -1.96
C ALA A 32 25.42 38.79 -2.93
N ALA A 33 26.03 37.63 -2.61
CA ALA A 33 26.97 36.96 -3.47
C ALA A 33 26.32 36.47 -4.77
N MET A 34 25.14 35.85 -4.68
CA MET A 34 24.37 35.38 -5.84
C MET A 34 23.85 36.56 -6.71
N ARG A 35 23.46 37.68 -6.10
CA ARG A 35 23.11 38.89 -6.86
C ARG A 35 24.28 39.33 -7.74
N LYS A 36 25.50 39.31 -7.19
CA LYS A 36 26.70 39.66 -7.94
C LYS A 36 27.00 38.64 -9.04
N LEU A 37 26.89 37.36 -8.77
CA LEU A 37 27.07 36.25 -9.75
C LEU A 37 26.12 36.44 -10.94
N TYR A 38 24.86 36.64 -10.67
CA TYR A 38 23.82 36.78 -11.68
C TYR A 38 23.61 38.19 -12.22
N LYS A 39 24.42 39.14 -11.79
CA LYS A 39 24.33 40.57 -12.20
C LYS A 39 22.92 41.13 -12.02
N VAL A 40 22.32 40.88 -10.87
CA VAL A 40 20.99 41.41 -10.51
C VAL A 40 21.16 42.86 -10.05
N ASP A 41 20.42 43.78 -10.65
CA ASP A 41 20.51 45.23 -10.38
C ASP A 41 20.19 45.55 -8.91
N ASP A 42 20.96 46.50 -8.33
CA ASP A 42 20.83 46.87 -6.94
C ASP A 42 19.54 47.67 -6.63
N SER A 43 18.85 48.15 -7.66
CA SER A 43 17.53 48.82 -7.50
C SER A 43 16.41 47.85 -7.07
N TYR A 44 16.59 46.53 -7.27
CA TYR A 44 15.61 45.55 -6.82
C TYR A 44 15.70 45.37 -5.28
N THR A 45 14.53 45.32 -4.63
CA THR A 45 14.45 44.89 -3.23
C THR A 45 14.98 43.50 -3.02
N ASP A 46 15.36 43.14 -1.79
CA ASP A 46 15.83 41.76 -1.48
C ASP A 46 14.79 40.69 -1.80
N ALA A 47 13.51 40.99 -1.64
CA ALA A 47 12.44 40.09 -2.01
C ALA A 47 12.40 39.83 -3.53
N GLN A 48 12.49 40.88 -4.33
CA GLN A 48 12.55 40.80 -5.79
C GLN A 48 13.84 40.07 -6.25
N ALA A 49 14.97 40.42 -5.65
CA ALA A 49 16.25 39.81 -5.96
C ALA A 49 16.26 38.30 -5.68
N ARG A 50 15.64 37.86 -4.57
CA ARG A 50 15.49 36.42 -4.26
C ARG A 50 14.74 35.68 -5.35
N LEU A 51 13.66 36.26 -5.86
CA LEU A 51 12.91 35.62 -6.99
C LEU A 51 13.77 35.52 -8.24
N ILE A 52 14.46 36.63 -8.63
CA ILE A 52 15.33 36.64 -9.82
C ILE A 52 16.49 35.64 -9.68
N VAL A 53 17.14 35.65 -8.52
CA VAL A 53 18.23 34.72 -8.21
C VAL A 53 17.75 33.26 -8.25
N GLY A 54 16.57 32.99 -7.65
CA GLY A 54 15.97 31.65 -7.67
C GLY A 54 15.73 31.14 -9.09
N VAL A 55 15.10 31.96 -9.94
CA VAL A 55 14.86 31.57 -11.35
C VAL A 55 16.18 31.34 -12.10
N ARG A 56 17.19 32.20 -11.89
CA ARG A 56 18.50 32.04 -12.57
C ARG A 56 19.26 30.79 -12.10
N TYR A 57 19.21 30.49 -10.80
CA TYR A 57 19.78 29.27 -10.22
C TYR A 57 19.16 28.02 -10.86
N GLU A 58 17.85 27.98 -10.97
CA GLU A 58 17.16 26.85 -11.62
C GLU A 58 17.51 26.73 -13.11
N LEU A 59 17.74 27.84 -13.79
CA LEU A 59 18.12 27.84 -15.19
C LEU A 59 19.58 27.46 -15.45
N ASP A 60 20.47 27.55 -14.45
CA ASP A 60 21.87 27.11 -14.62
C ASP A 60 21.98 25.60 -14.82
N GLY A 61 21.04 24.83 -14.24
CA GLY A 61 21.00 23.37 -14.38
C GLY A 61 19.98 22.87 -15.41
N ARG A 62 19.16 23.74 -16.02
CA ARG A 62 18.01 23.34 -16.84
C ARG A 62 17.89 24.20 -18.09
N SER A 63 17.39 23.59 -19.17
CA SER A 63 17.10 24.33 -20.42
C SER A 63 15.87 25.24 -20.33
N SER A 64 14.99 25.04 -19.36
CA SER A 64 13.79 25.83 -19.12
C SER A 64 13.38 25.78 -17.65
N TYR A 65 12.68 26.81 -17.19
CA TYR A 65 12.10 26.92 -15.85
C TYR A 65 10.62 27.23 -15.94
N THR A 66 9.78 26.42 -15.28
CA THR A 66 8.34 26.69 -15.19
C THR A 66 8.11 27.78 -14.16
N PHE A 67 7.73 28.97 -14.61
CA PHE A 67 7.55 30.14 -13.76
C PHE A 67 6.21 30.13 -13.01
N ALA A 68 5.16 29.67 -13.66
CA ALA A 68 3.83 29.50 -13.10
C ALA A 68 3.04 28.45 -13.86
N GLU A 69 2.20 27.73 -13.17
CA GLU A 69 1.27 26.73 -13.70
C GLU A 69 -0.17 27.19 -13.46
N ASP A 70 -1.12 26.63 -14.19
CA ASP A 70 -2.55 26.92 -14.12
C ASP A 70 -2.87 28.44 -14.10
N VAL A 71 -2.21 29.16 -14.99
CA VAL A 71 -2.30 30.62 -15.03
C VAL A 71 -3.63 31.09 -15.61
N SER A 72 -4.18 32.18 -15.03
CA SER A 72 -5.42 32.77 -15.48
C SER A 72 -5.36 33.30 -16.92
N THR A 73 -6.49 33.32 -17.61
CA THR A 73 -6.61 33.89 -18.97
C THR A 73 -6.16 35.35 -19.03
N GLU A 74 -6.31 36.12 -17.95
CA GLU A 74 -5.81 37.50 -17.84
C GLU A 74 -4.28 37.55 -17.87
N LEU A 75 -3.59 36.64 -17.12
CA LEU A 75 -2.14 36.58 -17.13
C LEU A 75 -1.62 36.08 -18.48
N LEU A 76 -2.29 35.09 -19.09
CA LEU A 76 -1.98 34.63 -20.46
C LEU A 76 -2.04 35.78 -21.48
N GLY A 77 -3.11 36.62 -21.42
CA GLY A 77 -3.24 37.80 -22.27
C GLY A 77 -2.09 38.79 -22.05
N ARG A 78 -1.75 39.09 -20.79
CA ARG A 78 -0.64 40.02 -20.46
C ARG A 78 0.71 39.47 -20.94
N ILE A 79 0.98 38.19 -20.82
CA ILE A 79 2.23 37.55 -21.32
C ILE A 79 2.29 37.65 -22.84
N THR A 80 1.18 37.31 -23.53
CA THR A 80 1.07 37.32 -24.97
C THR A 80 1.27 38.74 -25.54
N ASP A 81 0.62 39.72 -24.93
CA ASP A 81 0.73 41.15 -25.34
C ASP A 81 2.11 41.74 -24.99
N GLY A 82 2.69 41.34 -23.88
CA GLY A 82 3.99 41.83 -23.40
C GLY A 82 5.19 41.35 -24.22
N LYS A 83 5.03 40.30 -25.01
CA LYS A 83 6.08 39.69 -25.90
C LYS A 83 7.43 39.56 -25.20
N TYR A 84 7.43 39.07 -23.97
CA TYR A 84 8.61 38.90 -23.15
C TYR A 84 9.58 37.90 -23.78
N ARG A 85 10.84 38.33 -24.01
CA ARG A 85 11.88 37.45 -24.57
C ARG A 85 12.19 36.28 -23.63
N GLY A 86 12.24 35.07 -24.17
CA GLY A 86 12.56 33.86 -23.39
C GLY A 86 11.39 33.32 -22.57
N VAL A 87 10.22 33.95 -22.63
CA VAL A 87 8.99 33.44 -22.00
C VAL A 87 8.14 32.74 -23.04
N THR A 88 7.79 31.49 -22.78
CA THR A 88 6.90 30.69 -23.66
C THR A 88 5.70 30.22 -22.87
N ILE A 89 4.55 30.15 -23.52
CA ILE A 89 3.34 29.54 -22.98
C ILE A 89 3.28 28.12 -23.54
N LYS A 90 3.17 27.13 -22.65
CA LYS A 90 2.99 25.74 -23.04
C LYS A 90 1.68 25.24 -22.47
N THR A 91 0.97 24.41 -23.21
CA THR A 91 -0.12 23.62 -22.68
C THR A 91 0.49 22.40 -21.99
N ALA A 92 0.14 22.16 -20.75
CA ALA A 92 0.54 20.96 -20.02
C ALA A 92 -0.72 20.17 -19.63
N ALA A 93 -0.59 18.86 -19.56
CA ALA A 93 -1.60 18.03 -18.96
C ALA A 93 -1.50 18.14 -17.43
N ALA A 94 -2.65 18.37 -16.77
CA ALA A 94 -2.74 18.32 -15.32
C ALA A 94 -3.49 17.05 -14.91
N ARG A 95 -3.03 16.37 -13.87
CA ARG A 95 -3.77 15.26 -13.28
C ARG A 95 -4.93 15.83 -12.48
N VAL A 96 -6.13 15.34 -12.76
CA VAL A 96 -7.37 15.70 -12.05
C VAL A 96 -7.92 14.43 -11.43
N TYR A 97 -8.18 14.46 -10.14
CA TYR A 97 -8.81 13.36 -9.41
C TYR A 97 -10.32 13.65 -9.29
N ASN A 98 -11.13 12.86 -9.98
CA ASN A 98 -12.59 12.99 -9.97
C ASN A 98 -13.25 12.25 -8.80
N THR A 99 -12.46 11.74 -7.87
CA THR A 99 -12.91 11.04 -6.65
C THR A 99 -12.00 11.36 -5.50
N LYS A 100 -12.54 11.33 -4.28
CA LYS A 100 -11.77 11.41 -3.02
C LYS A 100 -11.48 10.02 -2.44
N LEU A 101 -11.99 8.97 -3.09
CA LEU A 101 -11.84 7.59 -2.66
C LEU A 101 -10.55 6.98 -3.22
N ALA A 102 -10.14 5.89 -2.62
CA ALA A 102 -9.05 5.04 -3.09
C ALA A 102 -7.68 5.75 -3.18
N ALA A 103 -7.40 6.75 -2.32
CA ALA A 103 -6.17 7.51 -2.38
C ALA A 103 -4.92 6.63 -2.35
N HIS A 104 -4.87 5.63 -1.45
CA HIS A 104 -3.76 4.68 -1.35
C HIS A 104 -3.66 3.69 -2.51
N ILE A 105 -4.72 3.55 -3.32
CA ILE A 105 -4.74 2.70 -4.51
C ILE A 105 -4.31 3.51 -5.72
N LEU A 106 -4.94 4.67 -5.94
CA LEU A 106 -4.69 5.52 -7.11
C LEU A 106 -3.25 6.04 -7.09
N GLY A 107 -2.82 6.57 -5.97
CA GLY A 107 -1.50 7.13 -5.83
C GLY A 107 -1.38 8.55 -6.39
N THR A 108 -0.16 9.05 -6.39
CA THR A 108 0.18 10.44 -6.72
C THR A 108 1.09 10.53 -7.93
N VAL A 109 1.09 11.69 -8.57
CA VAL A 109 2.03 12.05 -9.63
C VAL A 109 2.96 13.17 -9.17
N GLY A 110 4.19 13.18 -9.66
CA GLY A 110 5.17 14.19 -9.30
C GLY A 110 6.33 14.25 -10.28
N ALA A 111 7.18 15.28 -10.13
CA ALA A 111 8.38 15.42 -10.95
C ALA A 111 9.35 14.25 -10.74
N ILE A 112 10.08 13.89 -11.78
CA ILE A 112 11.12 12.85 -11.70
C ILE A 112 12.20 13.31 -10.72
N TRP A 113 12.54 12.45 -9.75
CA TRP A 113 13.63 12.71 -8.82
C TRP A 113 14.98 12.35 -9.47
N GLN A 114 16.06 12.90 -8.96
CA GLN A 114 17.39 12.66 -9.51
C GLN A 114 17.79 11.18 -9.43
N GLU A 115 17.38 10.49 -8.38
CA GLU A 115 17.61 9.06 -8.16
C GLU A 115 16.84 8.18 -9.16
N GLU A 116 15.69 8.65 -9.63
CA GLU A 116 14.86 7.94 -10.61
C GLU A 116 15.30 8.19 -12.05
N TRP A 117 16.12 9.22 -12.29
CA TRP A 117 16.51 9.64 -13.61
C TRP A 117 17.46 8.68 -14.31
N ARG A 118 18.47 8.18 -13.59
CA ARG A 118 19.51 7.32 -14.16
C ARG A 118 19.28 5.85 -13.82
N SER A 119 19.65 4.98 -14.73
CA SER A 119 19.67 3.53 -14.49
C SER A 119 20.76 3.17 -13.48
N ASP A 120 20.49 2.13 -12.71
CA ASP A 120 21.44 1.53 -11.76
C ASP A 120 21.68 0.06 -12.16
N GLU A 121 22.83 -0.21 -12.73
CA GLU A 121 23.22 -1.56 -13.18
C GLU A 121 23.32 -2.56 -12.02
N SER A 122 23.60 -2.09 -10.81
CA SER A 122 23.79 -2.97 -9.65
C SER A 122 22.45 -3.55 -9.16
N THR A 123 21.36 -2.81 -9.31
CA THR A 123 20.01 -3.20 -8.93
C THR A 123 19.17 -3.67 -10.13
N GLY A 124 19.63 -3.42 -11.36
CA GLY A 124 18.87 -3.64 -12.58
C GLY A 124 17.77 -2.59 -12.82
N TYR A 125 17.78 -1.50 -12.05
CA TYR A 125 16.82 -0.41 -12.23
C TYR A 125 17.08 0.33 -13.55
N VAL A 126 16.02 0.51 -14.36
CA VAL A 126 16.05 1.30 -15.60
C VAL A 126 15.45 2.67 -15.32
N GLY A 127 16.30 3.70 -15.39
CA GLY A 127 15.90 5.09 -15.13
C GLY A 127 15.03 5.70 -16.22
N TYR A 128 14.32 6.76 -15.88
CA TYR A 128 13.41 7.45 -16.80
C TYR A 128 14.14 8.03 -18.03
N ALA A 129 15.42 8.44 -17.90
CA ALA A 129 16.22 8.89 -19.04
C ALA A 129 16.32 7.82 -20.14
N ASP A 130 16.56 6.57 -19.77
CA ASP A 130 16.72 5.46 -20.71
C ASP A 130 15.38 4.96 -21.25
N LYS A 131 14.27 5.30 -20.57
CA LYS A 131 12.89 5.07 -21.03
C LYS A 131 12.39 6.16 -22.00
N GLY A 132 13.19 7.22 -22.23
CA GLY A 132 12.89 8.29 -23.19
C GLY A 132 12.06 9.45 -22.63
N TYR A 133 11.99 9.57 -21.31
CA TYR A 133 11.34 10.69 -20.63
C TYR A 133 12.20 11.95 -20.65
N ASN A 134 11.59 13.09 -20.41
CA ASN A 134 12.27 14.35 -20.13
C ASN A 134 12.35 14.57 -18.61
N MET A 135 13.43 15.24 -18.15
CA MET A 135 13.66 15.46 -16.72
C MET A 135 12.51 16.21 -16.01
N ASN A 136 11.70 16.96 -16.77
CA ASN A 136 10.58 17.75 -16.24
C ASN A 136 9.22 17.05 -16.39
N ASP A 137 9.20 15.80 -16.87
CA ASP A 137 7.95 15.06 -16.98
C ASP A 137 7.40 14.71 -15.60
N LEU A 138 6.08 14.65 -15.51
CA LEU A 138 5.38 14.13 -14.34
C LEU A 138 5.22 12.62 -14.51
N VAL A 139 5.53 11.89 -13.45
CA VAL A 139 5.44 10.42 -13.41
C VAL A 139 4.69 9.97 -12.18
N GLY A 140 4.13 8.77 -12.21
CA GLY A 140 3.54 8.15 -11.04
C GLY A 140 4.57 7.90 -9.94
N LYS A 141 4.24 8.32 -8.71
CA LYS A 141 5.13 8.18 -7.54
C LYS A 141 4.81 6.95 -6.71
N ASP A 142 3.56 6.60 -6.66
CA ASP A 142 3.04 5.45 -5.92
C ASP A 142 1.73 4.95 -6.55
N GLY A 143 1.16 3.90 -5.98
CA GLY A 143 -0.13 3.37 -6.39
C GLY A 143 -0.22 2.97 -7.86
N VAL A 144 -1.42 3.07 -8.39
CA VAL A 144 -1.78 2.78 -9.80
C VAL A 144 -1.03 3.70 -10.77
N GLU A 145 -0.85 4.98 -10.40
CA GLU A 145 -0.11 5.94 -11.21
C GLU A 145 1.31 5.43 -11.51
N LYS A 146 1.99 4.87 -10.51
CA LYS A 146 3.34 4.30 -10.68
C LYS A 146 3.32 2.93 -11.33
N ALA A 147 2.42 2.06 -10.89
CA ALA A 147 2.37 0.67 -11.37
C ALA A 147 2.04 0.57 -12.86
N PHE A 148 1.24 1.49 -13.36
CA PHE A 148 0.80 1.50 -14.76
C PHE A 148 1.31 2.72 -15.54
N GLU A 149 2.37 3.37 -15.07
CA GLU A 149 3.00 4.52 -15.72
C GLU A 149 3.24 4.30 -17.22
N GLU A 150 3.71 3.12 -17.61
CA GLU A 150 3.99 2.76 -19.01
C GLU A 150 2.74 2.87 -19.90
N TYR A 151 1.57 2.57 -19.37
CA TYR A 151 0.30 2.69 -20.08
C TYR A 151 -0.30 4.10 -19.99
N LEU A 152 -0.10 4.79 -18.89
CA LEU A 152 -0.71 6.08 -18.57
C LEU A 152 0.05 7.25 -19.18
N HIS A 153 1.37 7.11 -19.41
CA HIS A 153 2.24 8.19 -19.89
C HIS A 153 1.97 8.39 -21.37
N GLY A 154 1.71 8.36 -22.23
CA GLY A 154 1.57 8.66 -23.65
C GLY A 154 2.91 8.78 -24.38
N ASN A 155 2.86 9.32 -25.58
CA ASN A 155 4.03 9.53 -26.39
C ASN A 155 4.15 10.99 -26.82
N ASP A 156 5.30 11.58 -26.59
CA ASP A 156 5.59 12.95 -26.98
C ASP A 156 5.52 13.13 -28.51
N GLY A 157 4.94 14.23 -28.93
CA GLY A 157 5.03 14.70 -30.30
C GLY A 157 6.41 15.31 -30.60
N LYS A 158 6.75 15.42 -31.89
CA LYS A 158 7.91 16.17 -32.36
C LYS A 158 7.44 17.27 -33.29
N ARG A 159 7.90 18.50 -33.01
CA ARG A 159 7.55 19.70 -33.78
C ARG A 159 8.83 20.36 -34.32
N LEU A 160 8.90 20.56 -35.60
CA LEU A 160 9.93 21.39 -36.24
C LEU A 160 9.46 22.84 -36.21
N ILE A 161 10.25 23.70 -35.64
CA ILE A 161 9.99 25.15 -35.57
C ILE A 161 11.01 25.87 -36.44
N THR A 162 10.55 26.72 -37.34
CA THR A 162 11.38 27.66 -38.09
C THR A 162 11.27 29.06 -37.48
N THR A 163 12.38 29.74 -37.31
CA THR A 163 12.45 31.09 -36.75
C THR A 163 13.11 32.06 -37.70
N ASP A 164 12.75 33.32 -37.65
CA ASP A 164 13.45 34.42 -38.32
C ASP A 164 14.76 34.81 -37.58
N GLU A 165 15.50 35.77 -38.13
CA GLU A 165 16.75 36.28 -37.54
C GLU A 165 16.58 36.88 -36.13
N ASN A 166 15.36 37.23 -35.73
CA ASN A 166 15.02 37.76 -34.42
C ASN A 166 14.51 36.69 -33.44
N GLY A 167 14.49 35.42 -33.85
CA GLY A 167 14.00 34.31 -33.04
C GLY A 167 12.47 34.19 -33.02
N LYS A 168 11.75 34.91 -33.91
CA LYS A 168 10.30 34.79 -34.03
C LYS A 168 9.94 33.54 -34.83
N ILE A 169 9.01 32.74 -34.32
CA ILE A 169 8.51 31.55 -35.01
C ILE A 169 7.80 31.99 -36.30
N THR A 170 8.28 31.48 -37.44
CA THR A 170 7.73 31.75 -38.78
C THR A 170 6.99 30.56 -39.38
N GLY A 171 7.19 29.37 -38.82
CA GLY A 171 6.49 28.16 -39.23
C GLY A 171 6.63 27.04 -38.19
N GLU A 172 5.63 26.20 -38.14
CA GLU A 172 5.60 25.00 -37.30
C GLU A 172 5.08 23.83 -38.10
N LEU A 173 5.70 22.65 -37.92
CA LEU A 173 5.30 21.42 -38.55
C LEU A 173 5.46 20.28 -37.55
N TYR A 174 4.38 19.59 -37.21
CA TYR A 174 4.48 18.34 -36.47
C TYR A 174 5.10 17.26 -37.36
N THR A 175 6.23 16.72 -36.95
CA THR A 175 6.86 15.55 -37.55
C THR A 175 6.38 14.24 -36.92
N ARG A 176 5.87 14.32 -35.72
CA ARG A 176 5.16 13.28 -35.01
C ARG A 176 4.09 13.94 -34.11
N GLU A 177 2.84 13.54 -34.28
CA GLU A 177 1.76 13.99 -33.41
C GLU A 177 1.91 13.39 -32.00
N PRO A 178 1.63 14.16 -30.94
CA PRO A 178 1.58 13.60 -29.58
C PRO A 178 0.43 12.61 -29.46
N GLN A 179 0.63 11.55 -28.69
CA GLN A 179 -0.40 10.57 -28.41
C GLN A 179 -0.63 10.49 -26.89
N PRO A 180 -1.86 10.71 -26.42
CA PRO A 180 -2.20 10.53 -25.00
C PRO A 180 -1.94 9.09 -24.55
N GLY A 181 -1.73 8.90 -23.25
CA GLY A 181 -1.67 7.59 -22.62
C GLY A 181 -2.99 6.82 -22.73
N GLY A 182 -2.90 5.53 -22.47
CA GLY A 182 -4.07 4.64 -22.47
C GLY A 182 -4.97 4.86 -21.25
N THR A 183 -6.06 4.12 -21.23
CA THR A 183 -6.99 4.06 -20.10
C THR A 183 -6.80 2.75 -19.35
N VAL A 184 -6.41 2.80 -18.09
CA VAL A 184 -6.33 1.63 -17.20
C VAL A 184 -7.66 1.49 -16.46
N ALA A 185 -8.34 0.38 -16.69
CA ALA A 185 -9.54 0.02 -15.93
C ALA A 185 -9.15 -0.91 -14.78
N LEU A 186 -9.59 -0.58 -13.58
CA LEU A 186 -9.32 -1.33 -12.37
C LEU A 186 -10.46 -2.31 -12.05
N THR A 187 -10.16 -3.28 -11.19
CA THR A 187 -11.13 -4.23 -10.63
C THR A 187 -11.98 -3.59 -9.53
N ILE A 188 -11.58 -2.41 -9.03
CA ILE A 188 -12.27 -1.71 -7.95
C ILE A 188 -13.72 -1.39 -8.34
N ASP A 189 -14.64 -1.81 -7.48
CA ASP A 189 -16.03 -1.35 -7.47
C ASP A 189 -16.10 -0.08 -6.61
N ILE A 190 -16.36 1.05 -7.24
CA ILE A 190 -16.28 2.36 -6.56
C ILE A 190 -17.35 2.54 -5.48
N ASP A 191 -18.53 1.94 -5.66
CA ASP A 191 -19.60 2.02 -4.67
C ASP A 191 -19.25 1.16 -3.45
N LEU A 192 -18.67 -0.03 -3.67
CA LEU A 192 -18.16 -0.86 -2.59
C LEU A 192 -16.97 -0.19 -1.88
N GLN A 193 -16.06 0.41 -2.63
CA GLN A 193 -14.92 1.16 -2.08
C GLN A 193 -15.38 2.26 -1.12
N GLN A 194 -16.40 3.04 -1.51
CA GLN A 194 -16.97 4.07 -0.64
C GLN A 194 -17.53 3.48 0.64
N VAL A 195 -18.31 2.42 0.55
CA VAL A 195 -18.88 1.75 1.74
C VAL A 195 -17.78 1.24 2.66
N VAL A 196 -16.71 0.66 2.10
CA VAL A 196 -15.58 0.14 2.89
C VAL A 196 -14.83 1.28 3.59
N GLU A 197 -14.52 2.37 2.88
CA GLU A 197 -13.83 3.53 3.47
C GLU A 197 -14.66 4.20 4.57
N ASP A 198 -15.94 4.49 4.30
CA ASP A 198 -16.83 5.15 5.26
C ASP A 198 -17.04 4.28 6.51
N THR A 199 -17.21 2.96 6.32
CA THR A 199 -17.39 2.03 7.43
C THR A 199 -16.12 1.90 8.27
N LEU A 200 -14.97 1.78 7.62
CA LEU A 200 -13.68 1.71 8.31
C LEU A 200 -13.42 3.00 9.09
N ALA A 201 -13.59 4.16 8.46
CA ALA A 201 -13.38 5.46 9.08
C ALA A 201 -14.28 5.65 10.30
N SER A 202 -15.59 5.40 10.16
CA SER A 202 -16.55 5.55 11.26
C SER A 202 -16.29 4.57 12.40
N THR A 203 -15.86 3.34 12.09
CA THR A 203 -15.54 2.33 13.08
C THR A 203 -14.30 2.72 13.89
N ILE A 204 -13.21 3.09 13.21
CA ILE A 204 -11.96 3.50 13.88
C ILE A 204 -12.17 4.80 14.67
N GLN A 205 -12.89 5.79 14.11
CA GLN A 205 -13.21 7.01 14.85
C GLN A 205 -14.02 6.72 16.11
N GLY A 206 -14.99 5.82 16.02
CA GLY A 206 -15.76 5.39 17.19
C GLY A 206 -14.93 4.63 18.25
N MET A 207 -13.79 4.04 17.87
CA MET A 207 -12.79 3.49 18.80
C MET A 207 -11.93 4.60 19.41
N ILE A 208 -11.43 5.52 18.61
CA ILE A 208 -10.65 6.69 19.05
C ILE A 208 -11.42 7.51 20.08
N ASP A 209 -12.72 7.72 19.87
CA ASP A 209 -13.59 8.46 20.80
C ASP A 209 -13.72 7.79 22.17
N LYS A 210 -13.46 6.47 22.25
CA LYS A 210 -13.50 5.68 23.50
C LYS A 210 -12.11 5.48 24.11
N ASP A 211 -11.10 5.31 23.26
CA ASP A 211 -9.71 5.10 23.65
C ASP A 211 -8.79 5.81 22.66
N SER A 212 -8.06 6.81 23.13
CA SER A 212 -7.15 7.62 22.32
C SER A 212 -5.92 6.88 21.79
N ASN A 213 -5.72 5.61 22.13
CA ASN A 213 -4.60 4.81 21.67
C ASN A 213 -4.79 4.23 20.26
N GLU A 214 -6.03 4.24 19.74
CA GLU A 214 -6.29 3.76 18.38
C GLU A 214 -5.64 4.65 17.32
N ARG A 215 -4.89 4.04 16.40
CA ARG A 215 -4.11 4.76 15.39
C ARG A 215 -4.69 4.65 13.99
N GLY A 216 -5.34 3.55 13.67
CA GLY A 216 -5.88 3.32 12.34
C GLY A 216 -6.23 1.87 12.07
N GLY A 217 -6.65 1.60 10.84
CA GLY A 217 -7.01 0.27 10.39
C GLY A 217 -6.97 0.12 8.88
N ALA A 218 -7.22 -1.08 8.39
CA ALA A 218 -7.34 -1.37 6.97
C ALA A 218 -8.37 -2.47 6.71
N ALA A 219 -8.91 -2.46 5.50
CA ALA A 219 -9.80 -3.50 4.99
C ALA A 219 -9.45 -3.81 3.53
N ALA A 220 -9.63 -5.06 3.12
CA ALA A 220 -9.51 -5.50 1.74
C ALA A 220 -10.63 -6.48 1.40
N VAL A 221 -11.18 -6.36 0.20
CA VAL A 221 -12.23 -7.23 -0.35
C VAL A 221 -11.74 -7.81 -1.66
N ILE A 222 -11.70 -9.15 -1.74
CA ILE A 222 -11.21 -9.89 -2.91
C ILE A 222 -12.33 -10.76 -3.46
N GLN A 223 -12.47 -10.81 -4.77
CA GLN A 223 -13.37 -11.72 -5.46
C GLN A 223 -12.76 -13.13 -5.45
N VAL A 224 -13.50 -14.07 -4.88
CA VAL A 224 -13.10 -15.49 -4.81
C VAL A 224 -12.99 -16.07 -6.22
N GLY A 225 -11.94 -16.87 -6.45
CA GLY A 225 -11.71 -17.56 -7.72
C GLY A 225 -11.14 -16.69 -8.85
N THR A 226 -10.78 -15.44 -8.57
CA THR A 226 -10.18 -14.54 -9.57
C THR A 226 -8.97 -13.77 -9.06
N GLY A 227 -8.91 -13.44 -7.76
CA GLY A 227 -7.91 -12.55 -7.17
C GLY A 227 -8.18 -11.05 -7.41
N GLU A 228 -9.30 -10.69 -8.06
CA GLU A 228 -9.69 -9.29 -8.25
C GLU A 228 -9.89 -8.59 -6.91
N VAL A 229 -9.16 -7.50 -6.66
CA VAL A 229 -9.38 -6.63 -5.51
C VAL A 229 -10.54 -5.70 -5.83
N LEU A 230 -11.68 -5.91 -5.18
CA LEU A 230 -12.90 -5.13 -5.41
C LEU A 230 -12.93 -3.85 -4.59
N ALA A 231 -12.33 -3.85 -3.40
CA ALA A 231 -12.14 -2.67 -2.57
C ALA A 231 -10.95 -2.86 -1.63
N MET A 232 -10.24 -1.76 -1.34
CA MET A 232 -9.15 -1.78 -0.38
C MET A 232 -8.99 -0.40 0.26
N ALA A 233 -9.03 -0.33 1.58
CA ALA A 233 -9.00 0.91 2.33
C ALA A 233 -7.96 0.90 3.44
N SER A 234 -7.37 2.04 3.69
CA SER A 234 -6.52 2.35 4.84
C SER A 234 -7.04 3.61 5.53
N TYR A 235 -7.09 3.60 6.86
CA TYR A 235 -7.48 4.75 7.66
C TYR A 235 -6.40 5.08 8.70
N PRO A 236 -6.06 6.37 8.92
CA PRO A 236 -6.57 7.53 8.19
C PRO A 236 -6.15 7.53 6.73
N THR A 237 -6.84 8.33 5.94
CA THR A 237 -6.57 8.56 4.52
C THR A 237 -6.29 10.04 4.24
N TYR A 238 -6.08 10.40 3.00
CA TYR A 238 -5.80 11.76 2.55
C TYR A 238 -6.54 12.07 1.25
N ASP A 239 -6.65 13.34 0.90
CA ASP A 239 -7.28 13.81 -0.34
C ASP A 239 -6.20 14.02 -1.41
N LEU A 240 -6.32 13.33 -2.53
CA LEU A 240 -5.37 13.44 -3.66
C LEU A 240 -5.41 14.81 -4.32
N GLU A 241 -6.56 15.50 -4.30
CA GLU A 241 -6.71 16.84 -4.90
C GLU A 241 -5.90 17.89 -4.15
N THR A 242 -5.85 17.79 -2.82
CA THR A 242 -5.12 18.74 -1.94
C THR A 242 -3.77 18.20 -1.46
N PHE A 243 -3.35 17.01 -1.89
CA PHE A 243 -2.17 16.32 -1.40
C PHE A 243 -0.91 17.20 -1.31
N ASN A 244 -0.60 17.92 -2.39
CA ASN A 244 0.59 18.80 -2.41
C ASN A 244 0.49 19.96 -1.43
N GLN A 245 -0.73 20.44 -1.14
CA GLN A 245 -0.98 21.55 -0.20
C GLN A 245 -0.88 21.06 1.25
N ASP A 246 -1.37 19.85 1.51
CA ASP A 246 -1.48 19.27 2.84
C ASP A 246 -0.24 18.43 3.23
N TYR A 247 0.72 18.24 2.32
CA TYR A 247 1.85 17.32 2.47
C TYR A 247 2.61 17.51 3.79
N ASP A 248 2.92 18.75 4.16
CA ASP A 248 3.66 19.08 5.39
C ASP A 248 2.88 18.69 6.67
N GLU A 249 1.55 18.67 6.62
CA GLU A 249 0.68 18.25 7.71
C GLU A 249 0.56 16.73 7.73
N LEU A 250 0.38 16.11 6.55
CA LEU A 250 0.31 14.64 6.40
C LEU A 250 1.57 13.95 6.91
N VAL A 251 2.75 14.51 6.63
CA VAL A 251 4.04 13.96 7.13
C VAL A 251 4.17 14.04 8.65
N LYS A 252 3.56 15.05 9.28
CA LYS A 252 3.64 15.26 10.74
C LYS A 252 2.57 14.49 11.52
N ASP A 253 1.53 13.99 10.86
CA ASP A 253 0.48 13.23 11.55
C ASP A 253 1.04 11.87 12.00
N GLU A 254 1.11 11.69 13.33
CA GLU A 254 1.60 10.45 13.96
C GLU A 254 0.77 9.20 13.59
N ARG A 255 -0.43 9.40 13.08
CA ARG A 255 -1.29 8.31 12.59
C ARG A 255 -0.91 7.84 11.18
N LEU A 256 0.09 8.47 10.55
CA LEU A 256 0.64 8.08 9.25
C LEU A 256 -0.44 7.92 8.16
N PRO A 257 -1.15 8.99 7.76
CA PRO A 257 -2.24 8.91 6.78
C PRO A 257 -1.80 8.43 5.39
N MET A 258 -0.55 8.66 5.00
CA MET A 258 -0.01 8.20 3.72
C MET A 258 0.41 6.73 3.71
N PHE A 259 0.46 6.08 4.88
CA PHE A 259 0.88 4.69 4.98
C PHE A 259 -0.24 3.74 4.55
N ASN A 260 -0.05 3.00 3.46
CA ASN A 260 -0.99 1.99 2.98
C ASN A 260 -0.97 0.77 3.90
N ARG A 261 -1.84 0.78 4.93
CA ARG A 261 -1.91 -0.30 5.92
C ARG A 261 -2.39 -1.62 5.33
N ALA A 262 -3.12 -1.59 4.23
CA ALA A 262 -3.65 -2.80 3.60
C ALA A 262 -2.55 -3.64 2.94
N THR A 263 -1.53 -3.00 2.37
CA THR A 263 -0.43 -3.66 1.63
C THR A 263 0.92 -3.59 2.33
N GLN A 264 1.15 -2.61 3.20
CA GLN A 264 2.44 -2.37 3.85
C GLN A 264 2.41 -2.60 5.37
N GLY A 265 1.22 -2.55 5.99
CA GLY A 265 1.06 -2.83 7.41
C GLY A 265 1.03 -4.33 7.69
N VAL A 266 1.89 -4.81 8.61
CA VAL A 266 1.94 -6.22 9.00
C VAL A 266 1.46 -6.39 10.44
N TYR A 267 0.52 -7.31 10.63
CA TYR A 267 -0.16 -7.52 11.89
C TYR A 267 -0.23 -9.01 12.20
N ALA A 268 -0.12 -9.36 13.49
CA ALA A 268 -0.33 -10.73 13.90
C ALA A 268 -1.80 -11.14 13.60
N PRO A 269 -2.02 -12.24 12.87
CA PRO A 269 -3.36 -12.65 12.44
C PRO A 269 -4.24 -13.11 13.61
N GLY A 270 -3.63 -13.53 14.70
CA GLY A 270 -4.36 -14.13 15.83
C GLY A 270 -5.22 -15.29 15.36
N SER A 271 -6.39 -15.42 15.96
CA SER A 271 -7.29 -16.56 15.71
C SER A 271 -7.82 -16.71 14.28
N THR A 272 -7.59 -15.76 13.39
CA THR A 272 -7.92 -15.95 11.96
C THR A 272 -7.03 -17.01 11.31
N PHE A 273 -5.80 -17.21 11.79
CA PHE A 273 -4.89 -18.25 11.34
C PHE A 273 -5.36 -19.68 11.67
N LYS A 274 -6.28 -19.82 12.64
CA LYS A 274 -6.83 -21.14 13.03
C LYS A 274 -7.54 -21.87 11.88
N LEU A 275 -8.03 -21.14 10.87
CA LEU A 275 -8.61 -21.77 9.68
C LEU A 275 -7.53 -22.53 8.89
N CYS A 276 -6.33 -21.93 8.72
CA CYS A 276 -5.18 -22.58 8.10
C CYS A 276 -4.76 -23.82 8.90
N THR A 277 -4.64 -23.69 10.23
CA THR A 277 -4.33 -24.82 11.13
C THR A 277 -5.36 -25.95 11.03
N SER A 278 -6.65 -25.61 10.89
CA SER A 278 -7.72 -26.58 10.72
C SER A 278 -7.57 -27.35 9.41
N VAL A 279 -7.34 -26.65 8.28
CA VAL A 279 -7.14 -27.27 6.97
C VAL A 279 -5.92 -28.19 7.02
N ALA A 280 -4.78 -27.69 7.48
CA ALA A 280 -3.55 -28.49 7.57
C ALA A 280 -3.77 -29.80 8.38
N ALA A 281 -4.41 -29.71 9.53
CA ALA A 281 -4.63 -30.87 10.37
C ALA A 281 -5.65 -31.86 9.82
N LEU A 282 -6.68 -31.40 9.12
CA LEU A 282 -7.68 -32.24 8.48
C LEU A 282 -7.11 -32.93 7.23
N GLU A 283 -6.42 -32.20 6.37
CA GLU A 283 -5.83 -32.77 5.13
C GLU A 283 -4.68 -33.74 5.42
N GLU A 284 -3.88 -33.51 6.46
CA GLU A 284 -2.85 -34.46 6.91
C GLU A 284 -3.41 -35.64 7.72
N GLY A 285 -4.73 -35.68 7.94
CA GLY A 285 -5.37 -36.76 8.69
C GLY A 285 -5.01 -36.78 10.19
N ILE A 286 -4.45 -35.73 10.71
CA ILE A 286 -4.13 -35.55 12.15
C ILE A 286 -5.41 -35.58 12.98
N ILE A 287 -6.45 -34.94 12.46
CA ILE A 287 -7.82 -34.98 12.99
C ILE A 287 -8.81 -35.28 11.86
N THR A 288 -10.00 -35.66 12.24
CA THR A 288 -11.18 -35.78 11.37
C THR A 288 -12.24 -34.75 11.81
N PRO A 289 -13.25 -34.43 10.98
CA PRO A 289 -14.36 -33.55 11.41
C PRO A 289 -15.07 -33.99 12.69
N SER A 290 -15.00 -35.28 13.02
CA SER A 290 -15.62 -35.87 14.23
C SER A 290 -14.65 -36.03 15.41
N THR A 291 -13.37 -35.73 15.24
CA THR A 291 -12.39 -35.82 16.33
C THR A 291 -12.75 -34.84 17.45
N ILE A 292 -12.85 -35.35 18.67
CA ILE A 292 -13.19 -34.57 19.86
C ILE A 292 -11.94 -34.36 20.70
N ILE A 293 -11.65 -33.09 21.02
CA ILE A 293 -10.65 -32.69 22.00
C ILE A 293 -11.36 -32.04 23.19
N GLU A 294 -10.97 -32.39 24.40
CA GLU A 294 -11.52 -31.82 25.63
C GLU A 294 -10.67 -30.64 26.11
N ASP A 295 -11.25 -29.44 26.07
CA ASP A 295 -10.63 -28.25 26.65
C ASP A 295 -10.63 -28.33 28.18
N LYS A 296 -9.45 -28.37 28.77
CA LYS A 296 -9.25 -28.42 30.24
C LYS A 296 -8.80 -27.06 30.82
N GLY A 297 -8.87 -26.00 29.98
CA GLY A 297 -8.53 -24.64 30.40
C GLY A 297 -7.04 -24.35 30.29
N ILE A 298 -6.20 -25.12 30.97
CA ILE A 298 -4.75 -24.99 30.99
C ILE A 298 -4.14 -26.14 30.19
N TYR A 299 -3.30 -25.79 29.20
CA TYR A 299 -2.63 -26.79 28.37
C TYR A 299 -1.33 -27.23 29.06
N THR A 300 -1.36 -28.41 29.65
CA THR A 300 -0.30 -28.94 30.54
C THR A 300 0.63 -29.93 29.87
N TYR A 301 0.65 -30.04 28.55
CA TYR A 301 1.58 -30.91 27.84
C TYR A 301 3.04 -30.51 28.08
N TYR A 302 3.32 -29.20 28.09
CA TYR A 302 4.61 -28.66 28.49
C TYR A 302 4.61 -28.29 29.97
N VAL A 303 5.79 -28.35 30.59
CA VAL A 303 5.95 -28.01 32.01
C VAL A 303 5.95 -26.49 32.20
N ASP A 304 6.62 -25.76 31.29
CA ASP A 304 6.72 -24.29 31.30
C ASP A 304 7.07 -23.78 29.88
N PRO A 305 6.33 -22.80 29.35
CA PRO A 305 5.09 -22.27 29.90
C PRO A 305 3.89 -23.18 29.69
N GLN A 306 2.86 -23.04 30.54
CA GLN A 306 1.56 -23.72 30.38
C GLN A 306 0.53 -22.71 29.85
N PRO A 307 0.31 -22.62 28.52
CA PRO A 307 -0.62 -21.66 27.96
C PRO A 307 -2.07 -22.00 28.33
N MET A 308 -2.87 -20.95 28.51
CA MET A 308 -4.26 -21.06 28.92
C MET A 308 -5.19 -20.74 27.74
N CYS A 309 -6.31 -21.46 27.66
CA CYS A 309 -7.41 -21.05 26.81
C CYS A 309 -7.95 -19.67 27.25
N TRP A 310 -8.39 -18.86 26.27
CA TRP A 310 -8.85 -17.50 26.56
C TRP A 310 -10.04 -17.48 27.55
N ILE A 311 -10.96 -18.43 27.43
CA ILE A 311 -12.13 -18.49 28.30
C ILE A 311 -11.74 -18.85 29.75
N TRP A 312 -10.71 -19.70 29.91
CA TRP A 312 -10.18 -20.00 31.23
C TRP A 312 -9.58 -18.76 31.90
N ARG A 313 -8.84 -17.96 31.11
CA ARG A 313 -8.24 -16.72 31.61
C ARG A 313 -9.28 -15.70 32.04
N GLN A 314 -10.42 -15.63 31.33
CA GLN A 314 -11.47 -14.65 31.60
C GLN A 314 -12.47 -15.11 32.67
N ALA A 315 -12.87 -16.38 32.68
CA ALA A 315 -14.01 -16.86 33.45
C ALA A 315 -13.73 -18.16 34.25
N HIS A 316 -12.52 -18.69 34.20
CA HIS A 316 -12.14 -19.98 34.80
C HIS A 316 -13.08 -21.13 34.38
N THR A 317 -13.58 -21.10 33.16
CA THR A 317 -14.42 -22.14 32.56
C THR A 317 -13.76 -22.68 31.31
N THR A 318 -14.33 -23.73 30.69
CA THR A 318 -13.77 -24.40 29.51
C THR A 318 -14.85 -24.56 28.43
N HIS A 319 -14.41 -24.81 27.18
CA HIS A 319 -15.33 -25.14 26.10
C HIS A 319 -15.77 -26.61 26.11
N GLY A 320 -15.21 -27.44 27.03
CA GLY A 320 -15.56 -28.84 27.18
C GLY A 320 -15.07 -29.68 25.97
N ARG A 321 -15.92 -30.62 25.57
CA ARG A 321 -15.61 -31.58 24.50
C ARG A 321 -16.11 -31.03 23.17
N ILE A 322 -15.20 -30.60 22.30
CA ILE A 322 -15.51 -29.93 21.04
C ILE A 322 -14.78 -30.57 19.86
N ASN A 323 -15.39 -30.49 18.68
CA ASN A 323 -14.76 -30.82 17.40
C ASN A 323 -14.20 -29.55 16.69
N VAL A 324 -13.63 -29.70 15.50
CA VAL A 324 -12.99 -28.61 14.76
C VAL A 324 -13.96 -27.46 14.43
N SER A 325 -15.18 -27.76 13.97
CA SER A 325 -16.19 -26.72 13.65
C SER A 325 -16.57 -25.89 14.89
N GLN A 326 -16.80 -26.58 16.02
CA GLN A 326 -17.06 -25.90 17.31
C GLN A 326 -15.85 -25.12 17.81
N ALA A 327 -14.62 -25.65 17.61
CA ALA A 327 -13.40 -24.96 17.98
C ALA A 327 -13.17 -23.67 17.15
N ILE A 328 -13.66 -23.61 15.90
CA ILE A 328 -13.67 -22.38 15.08
C ILE A 328 -14.65 -21.36 15.68
N VAL A 329 -15.89 -21.78 15.99
CA VAL A 329 -16.93 -20.94 16.63
C VAL A 329 -16.43 -20.34 17.94
N ASP A 330 -15.97 -21.21 18.85
CA ASP A 330 -15.54 -20.82 20.21
C ASP A 330 -14.15 -20.19 20.23
N SER A 331 -13.46 -20.20 19.08
CA SER A 331 -12.06 -19.76 18.98
C SER A 331 -11.16 -20.40 20.04
N CYS A 332 -11.35 -21.70 20.35
CA CYS A 332 -10.72 -22.38 21.46
C CYS A 332 -9.21 -22.51 21.27
N ASN A 333 -8.41 -21.83 22.10
CA ASN A 333 -6.95 -21.94 22.02
C ASN A 333 -6.45 -23.33 22.41
N TYR A 334 -7.06 -23.95 23.41
CA TYR A 334 -6.64 -25.28 23.88
C TYR A 334 -6.71 -26.34 22.77
N PHE A 335 -7.81 -26.34 21.99
CA PHE A 335 -7.97 -27.21 20.84
C PHE A 335 -6.81 -27.02 19.85
N TYR A 336 -6.50 -25.76 19.51
CA TYR A 336 -5.45 -25.45 18.53
C TYR A 336 -4.04 -25.58 19.06
N TYR A 337 -3.80 -25.54 20.37
CA TYR A 337 -2.51 -25.93 20.94
C TYR A 337 -2.23 -27.42 20.69
N GLU A 338 -3.23 -28.28 20.96
CA GLU A 338 -3.08 -29.71 20.75
C GLU A 338 -2.96 -30.07 19.24
N VAL A 339 -3.83 -29.49 18.42
CA VAL A 339 -3.79 -29.71 16.97
C VAL A 339 -2.48 -29.20 16.36
N GLY A 340 -2.04 -28.00 16.74
CA GLY A 340 -0.78 -27.44 16.26
C GLY A 340 0.45 -28.27 16.65
N ARG A 341 0.47 -28.78 17.90
CA ARG A 341 1.51 -29.69 18.37
C ARG A 341 1.57 -30.98 17.54
N LEU A 342 0.41 -31.56 17.26
CA LEU A 342 0.31 -32.81 16.49
C LEU A 342 0.65 -32.62 15.02
N THR A 343 0.24 -31.51 14.41
CA THR A 343 0.53 -31.17 13.02
C THR A 343 2.02 -30.82 12.83
N GLY A 344 2.58 -30.07 13.80
CA GLY A 344 3.96 -29.60 13.77
C GLY A 344 4.16 -28.40 12.84
N ILE A 345 5.21 -27.61 13.15
CA ILE A 345 5.45 -26.33 12.46
C ILE A 345 5.66 -26.51 10.95
N LYS A 346 6.42 -27.53 10.55
CA LYS A 346 6.73 -27.76 9.14
C LYS A 346 5.48 -27.88 8.27
N LYS A 347 4.48 -28.63 8.73
CA LYS A 347 3.21 -28.77 7.99
C LYS A 347 2.38 -27.51 8.04
N LEU A 348 2.34 -26.82 9.16
CA LEU A 348 1.68 -25.52 9.27
C LEU A 348 2.26 -24.51 8.27
N ASP A 349 3.59 -24.45 8.13
CA ASP A 349 4.28 -23.56 7.19
C ASP A 349 4.04 -23.94 5.73
N GLU A 350 4.03 -25.27 5.41
CA GLU A 350 3.69 -25.75 4.06
C GLU A 350 2.31 -25.27 3.63
N TYR A 351 1.29 -25.43 4.48
CA TYR A 351 -0.07 -24.98 4.18
C TYR A 351 -0.21 -23.46 4.19
N ALA A 352 0.39 -22.76 5.15
CA ALA A 352 0.38 -21.31 5.20
C ALA A 352 1.01 -20.68 3.95
N THR A 353 2.15 -21.22 3.51
CA THR A 353 2.83 -20.82 2.28
C THR A 353 1.95 -21.07 1.04
N ALA A 354 1.29 -22.24 0.97
CA ALA A 354 0.39 -22.57 -0.12
C ALA A 354 -0.86 -21.67 -0.16
N PHE A 355 -1.29 -21.14 0.98
CA PHE A 355 -2.31 -20.09 1.10
C PHE A 355 -1.79 -18.68 0.77
N GLY A 356 -0.50 -18.51 0.41
CA GLY A 356 0.10 -17.21 0.11
C GLY A 356 0.54 -16.38 1.33
N LEU A 357 0.46 -16.93 2.56
CA LEU A 357 0.90 -16.23 3.75
C LEU A 357 2.44 -16.21 3.83
N GLY A 358 3.00 -15.07 4.24
CA GLY A 358 4.44 -14.86 4.28
C GLY A 358 5.09 -14.59 2.92
N GLN A 359 4.30 -14.29 1.89
CA GLN A 359 4.75 -13.99 0.53
C GLN A 359 4.05 -12.73 0.00
N SER A 360 4.63 -12.08 -1.03
CA SER A 360 3.90 -11.02 -1.75
C SER A 360 2.63 -11.59 -2.39
N THR A 361 1.54 -10.82 -2.36
CA THR A 361 0.29 -11.20 -3.03
C THR A 361 0.35 -11.02 -4.55
N GLY A 362 1.39 -10.36 -5.07
CA GLY A 362 1.54 -10.06 -6.48
C GLY A 362 0.80 -8.81 -6.94
N ILE A 363 0.18 -8.06 -6.03
CA ILE A 363 -0.55 -6.83 -6.38
C ILE A 363 0.37 -5.80 -7.04
N GLU A 364 -0.08 -5.18 -8.13
CA GLU A 364 0.76 -4.33 -9.00
C GLU A 364 1.30 -3.08 -8.30
N ILE A 365 0.60 -2.57 -7.30
CA ILE A 365 1.04 -1.39 -6.52
C ILE A 365 2.11 -1.73 -5.48
N GLY A 366 2.46 -3.02 -5.35
CA GLY A 366 3.45 -3.54 -4.42
C GLY A 366 2.92 -3.73 -2.99
N ASP A 367 3.41 -4.78 -2.36
CA ASP A 367 3.12 -5.12 -0.98
C ASP A 367 4.35 -5.71 -0.27
N VAL A 368 4.24 -5.90 1.04
CA VAL A 368 5.28 -6.57 1.83
C VAL A 368 4.91 -8.03 2.07
N SER A 369 5.91 -8.90 2.08
CA SER A 369 5.69 -10.34 2.26
C SER A 369 5.21 -10.73 3.66
N GLY A 370 5.33 -9.84 4.65
CA GLY A 370 5.05 -10.21 6.04
C GLY A 370 6.08 -11.21 6.60
N VAL A 371 5.69 -11.92 7.64
CA VAL A 371 6.52 -12.94 8.29
C VAL A 371 5.70 -14.19 8.57
N LEU A 372 6.14 -15.33 8.06
CA LEU A 372 5.66 -16.63 8.48
C LEU A 372 6.60 -17.17 9.56
N ALA A 373 6.04 -17.49 10.72
CA ALA A 373 6.79 -17.95 11.88
C ALA A 373 7.35 -19.36 11.64
N SER A 374 8.67 -19.49 11.54
CA SER A 374 9.36 -20.77 11.34
C SER A 374 10.66 -20.83 12.12
N PRO A 375 11.21 -22.04 12.36
CA PRO A 375 12.55 -22.18 12.91
C PRO A 375 13.63 -21.47 12.10
N GLU A 376 13.54 -21.54 10.76
CA GLU A 376 14.47 -20.92 9.82
C GLU A 376 14.42 -19.39 9.91
N TRP A 377 13.22 -18.82 10.01
CA TRP A 377 13.07 -17.39 10.23
C TRP A 377 13.67 -16.96 11.58
N ALA A 378 13.41 -17.73 12.62
CA ALA A 378 13.95 -17.44 13.96
C ALA A 378 15.49 -17.47 13.96
N GLU A 379 16.09 -18.50 13.37
CA GLU A 379 17.55 -18.61 13.23
C GLU A 379 18.15 -17.42 12.45
N ALA A 380 17.54 -17.05 11.33
CA ALA A 380 17.98 -15.92 10.49
C ALA A 380 17.91 -14.56 11.20
N HIS A 381 17.13 -14.45 12.29
CA HIS A 381 16.94 -13.21 13.05
C HIS A 381 17.47 -13.28 14.50
N ASP A 382 18.37 -14.24 14.80
CA ASP A 382 18.95 -14.47 16.13
C ASP A 382 17.88 -14.63 17.22
N ARG A 383 16.81 -15.39 16.91
CA ARG A 383 15.72 -15.73 17.82
C ARG A 383 15.74 -17.22 18.12
N GLU A 384 15.35 -17.57 19.36
CA GLU A 384 15.22 -18.96 19.75
C GLU A 384 13.87 -19.52 19.29
N TRP A 385 13.89 -20.75 18.73
CA TRP A 385 12.68 -21.50 18.45
C TRP A 385 12.50 -22.60 19.48
N THR A 386 11.35 -22.61 20.13
CA THR A 386 10.97 -23.66 21.10
C THR A 386 9.68 -24.35 20.65
N ASP A 387 9.40 -25.52 21.21
CA ASP A 387 8.12 -26.22 20.96
C ASP A 387 6.91 -25.37 21.31
N GLY A 388 7.04 -24.48 22.31
CA GLY A 388 6.03 -23.49 22.66
C GLY A 388 5.73 -22.49 21.55
N GLN A 389 6.72 -22.17 20.68
CA GLN A 389 6.51 -21.31 19.51
C GLN A 389 5.59 -22.01 18.48
N THR A 390 5.72 -23.31 18.28
CA THR A 390 4.85 -24.08 17.36
C THR A 390 3.38 -23.97 17.76
N ILE A 391 3.05 -24.17 19.02
CA ILE A 391 1.64 -24.09 19.48
C ILE A 391 1.08 -22.69 19.48
N THR A 392 1.93 -21.68 19.69
CA THR A 392 1.53 -20.26 19.59
C THR A 392 1.40 -19.82 18.15
N ALA A 393 2.25 -20.30 17.23
CA ALA A 393 2.12 -20.07 15.79
C ALA A 393 0.80 -20.66 15.25
N ALA A 394 0.39 -21.83 15.71
CA ALA A 394 -0.86 -22.49 15.32
C ALA A 394 -2.13 -21.68 15.65
N ILE A 395 -2.06 -20.72 16.57
CA ILE A 395 -3.15 -19.78 16.89
C ILE A 395 -2.93 -18.38 16.29
N GLY A 396 -1.97 -18.24 15.38
CA GLY A 396 -1.67 -17.00 14.67
C GLY A 396 -0.92 -15.96 15.50
N GLN A 397 -0.14 -16.42 16.45
CA GLN A 397 0.79 -15.61 17.25
C GLN A 397 2.24 -16.03 16.97
N SER A 398 3.12 -15.93 17.95
CA SER A 398 4.57 -16.09 17.74
C SER A 398 5.09 -14.98 16.82
N TYR A 399 5.82 -15.32 15.77
CA TYR A 399 6.39 -14.37 14.80
C TYR A 399 5.49 -14.11 13.58
N ASN A 400 4.30 -14.70 13.51
CA ASN A 400 3.38 -14.49 12.38
C ASN A 400 2.93 -13.05 12.26
N LEU A 401 3.21 -12.42 11.11
CA LEU A 401 2.83 -11.05 10.76
C LEU A 401 2.41 -11.00 9.30
N PHE A 402 1.16 -10.64 9.02
CA PHE A 402 0.63 -10.59 7.66
C PHE A 402 -0.09 -9.27 7.38
N THR A 403 -0.16 -8.89 6.10
CA THR A 403 -0.93 -7.73 5.69
C THR A 403 -2.43 -8.06 5.64
N PRO A 404 -3.32 -7.08 5.79
CA PRO A 404 -4.75 -7.27 5.58
C PRO A 404 -5.10 -7.84 4.20
N LEU A 405 -4.37 -7.45 3.15
CA LEU A 405 -4.53 -8.00 1.82
C LEU A 405 -4.17 -9.49 1.75
N GLN A 406 -3.07 -9.90 2.39
CA GLN A 406 -2.71 -11.32 2.50
C GLN A 406 -3.79 -12.12 3.23
N LEU A 407 -4.36 -11.57 4.32
CA LEU A 407 -5.43 -12.26 5.05
C LEU A 407 -6.70 -12.41 4.21
N ALA A 408 -7.06 -11.39 3.42
CA ALA A 408 -8.18 -11.48 2.49
C ALA A 408 -7.92 -12.52 1.38
N ASN A 409 -6.72 -12.51 0.78
CA ASN A 409 -6.35 -13.46 -0.27
C ASN A 409 -6.26 -14.91 0.24
N TYR A 410 -5.74 -15.10 1.44
CA TYR A 410 -5.72 -16.39 2.13
C TYR A 410 -7.14 -16.97 2.31
N VAL A 411 -8.09 -16.15 2.78
CA VAL A 411 -9.47 -16.62 2.96
C VAL A 411 -10.17 -16.83 1.62
N ALA A 412 -9.93 -15.99 0.62
CA ALA A 412 -10.41 -16.21 -0.75
C ALA A 412 -9.91 -17.56 -1.31
N THR A 413 -8.63 -17.88 -1.08
CA THR A 413 -8.04 -19.20 -1.44
C THR A 413 -8.70 -20.34 -0.68
N LEU A 414 -8.97 -20.18 0.61
CA LEU A 414 -9.67 -21.20 1.40
C LEU A 414 -11.05 -21.50 0.83
N VAL A 415 -11.87 -20.45 0.63
CA VAL A 415 -13.28 -20.65 0.24
C VAL A 415 -13.46 -21.00 -1.24
N SER A 416 -12.42 -20.83 -2.08
CA SER A 416 -12.39 -21.36 -3.45
C SER A 416 -12.14 -22.89 -3.51
N GLY A 417 -11.85 -23.53 -2.38
CA GLY A 417 -11.45 -24.95 -2.35
C GLY A 417 -9.95 -25.15 -2.47
N GLY A 418 -9.15 -24.10 -2.43
CA GLY A 418 -7.69 -24.16 -2.46
C GLY A 418 -7.02 -23.47 -3.66
N GLU A 419 -7.78 -22.95 -4.61
CA GLU A 419 -7.23 -22.20 -5.74
C GLU A 419 -6.68 -20.84 -5.27
N HIS A 420 -5.36 -20.68 -5.31
CA HIS A 420 -4.67 -19.47 -4.92
C HIS A 420 -4.35 -18.60 -6.12
N TYR A 421 -4.85 -17.36 -6.14
CA TYR A 421 -4.61 -16.36 -7.19
C TYR A 421 -3.74 -15.21 -6.69
N GLU A 422 -2.97 -14.59 -7.60
CA GLU A 422 -2.39 -13.27 -7.31
C GLU A 422 -3.52 -12.26 -7.07
N ALA A 423 -3.38 -11.44 -6.05
CA ALA A 423 -4.26 -10.28 -5.90
C ALA A 423 -3.92 -9.24 -6.97
N HIS A 424 -4.92 -8.67 -7.65
CA HIS A 424 -4.66 -7.71 -8.71
C HIS A 424 -5.70 -6.60 -8.80
N LEU A 425 -5.26 -5.45 -9.32
CA LEU A 425 -6.08 -4.27 -9.58
C LEU A 425 -6.39 -4.10 -11.07
N LEU A 426 -5.55 -4.64 -11.95
CA LEU A 426 -5.75 -4.50 -13.38
C LEU A 426 -6.94 -5.33 -13.88
N LYS A 427 -7.91 -4.66 -14.48
CA LYS A 427 -8.98 -5.33 -15.24
C LYS A 427 -8.63 -5.37 -16.73
N ASN A 428 -8.36 -4.23 -17.32
CA ASN A 428 -7.88 -4.12 -18.69
C ASN A 428 -7.23 -2.76 -18.95
N VAL A 429 -6.46 -2.69 -20.03
CA VAL A 429 -5.92 -1.44 -20.59
C VAL A 429 -6.55 -1.20 -21.94
N LYS A 430 -7.02 0.01 -22.20
CA LYS A 430 -7.58 0.44 -23.47
C LYS A 430 -6.70 1.53 -24.11
N SER A 431 -6.80 1.65 -25.43
CA SER A 431 -6.22 2.81 -26.15
C SER A 431 -6.83 4.12 -25.61
N TYR A 432 -6.12 5.25 -25.83
CA TYR A 432 -6.53 6.58 -25.35
C TYR A 432 -7.96 6.97 -25.76
N ASP A 433 -8.39 6.54 -26.94
CA ASP A 433 -9.74 6.77 -27.48
C ASP A 433 -10.78 5.72 -27.05
N ASN A 434 -10.39 4.78 -26.19
CA ASN A 434 -11.18 3.63 -25.72
C ASN A 434 -11.67 2.69 -26.84
N SER A 435 -11.15 2.81 -28.08
CA SER A 435 -11.61 2.03 -29.22
C SER A 435 -11.13 0.58 -29.21
N ARG A 436 -9.99 0.30 -28.54
CA ARG A 436 -9.37 -1.03 -28.50
C ARG A 436 -8.92 -1.37 -27.07
N VAL A 437 -9.11 -2.64 -26.71
CA VAL A 437 -8.44 -3.23 -25.55
C VAL A 437 -7.03 -3.65 -26.00
N ILE A 438 -6.00 -3.14 -25.33
CA ILE A 438 -4.59 -3.40 -25.63
C ILE A 438 -3.94 -4.36 -24.61
N GLY A 439 -4.58 -4.58 -23.47
CA GLY A 439 -4.16 -5.53 -22.46
C GLY A 439 -5.32 -5.93 -21.56
N VAL A 440 -5.32 -7.16 -21.08
CA VAL A 440 -6.24 -7.66 -20.07
C VAL A 440 -5.44 -8.46 -19.04
N TYR A 441 -5.88 -8.45 -17.79
CA TYR A 441 -5.36 -9.41 -16.83
C TYR A 441 -5.82 -10.81 -17.25
N GLY A 442 -4.94 -11.78 -17.21
CA GLY A 442 -5.23 -13.11 -17.73
C GLY A 442 -4.42 -14.23 -17.06
N LYS A 443 -4.03 -14.04 -15.79
CA LYS A 443 -3.32 -15.07 -15.04
C LYS A 443 -4.32 -16.05 -14.41
N GLY A 444 -4.01 -17.35 -14.45
CA GLY A 444 -4.71 -18.38 -13.70
C GLY A 444 -4.19 -18.48 -12.26
N PRO A 445 -4.67 -19.50 -11.51
CA PRO A 445 -4.20 -19.72 -10.14
C PRO A 445 -2.69 -20.03 -10.12
N LEU A 446 -2.01 -19.55 -9.10
CA LEU A 446 -0.60 -19.82 -8.84
C LEU A 446 -0.38 -21.27 -8.38
N ASN A 447 -1.29 -21.76 -7.55
CA ASN A 447 -1.33 -23.13 -7.06
C ASN A 447 -2.76 -23.51 -6.68
N ASP A 448 -2.95 -24.79 -6.35
CA ASP A 448 -4.20 -25.34 -5.85
C ASP A 448 -3.89 -26.34 -4.72
N LEU A 449 -4.41 -26.06 -3.51
CA LEU A 449 -4.26 -26.95 -2.37
C LEU A 449 -5.13 -28.19 -2.48
N ASN A 450 -6.09 -28.23 -3.39
CA ASN A 450 -7.03 -29.34 -3.58
C ASN A 450 -7.68 -29.78 -2.26
N ILE A 451 -8.26 -28.81 -1.52
CA ILE A 451 -8.86 -29.06 -0.22
C ILE A 451 -10.07 -30.00 -0.37
N SER A 452 -10.10 -31.09 0.39
CA SER A 452 -11.18 -32.08 0.31
C SER A 452 -12.54 -31.51 0.72
N ASP A 453 -13.62 -32.02 0.11
CA ASP A 453 -15.00 -31.59 0.43
C ASP A 453 -15.32 -31.74 1.92
N SER A 454 -14.77 -32.74 2.58
CA SER A 454 -15.00 -33.00 4.01
C SER A 454 -14.34 -31.94 4.88
N THR A 455 -13.14 -31.49 4.52
CA THR A 455 -12.42 -30.39 5.18
C THR A 455 -13.15 -29.07 4.96
N MET A 456 -13.50 -28.78 3.69
CA MET A 456 -14.27 -27.60 3.34
C MET A 456 -15.57 -27.53 4.13
N ALA A 457 -16.36 -28.60 4.15
CA ALA A 457 -17.61 -28.65 4.90
C ALA A 457 -17.43 -28.41 6.43
N ALA A 458 -16.35 -28.96 7.00
CA ALA A 458 -16.09 -28.81 8.44
C ALA A 458 -15.66 -27.37 8.79
N VAL A 459 -14.77 -26.77 7.98
CA VAL A 459 -14.23 -25.42 8.21
C VAL A 459 -15.29 -24.36 7.93
N THR A 460 -15.95 -24.42 6.77
CA THR A 460 -16.99 -23.44 6.39
C THR A 460 -18.20 -23.51 7.32
N LYS A 461 -18.56 -24.72 7.82
CA LYS A 461 -19.58 -24.85 8.88
C LYS A 461 -19.19 -24.06 10.12
N GLY A 462 -17.94 -24.16 10.58
CA GLY A 462 -17.49 -23.40 11.75
C GLY A 462 -17.51 -21.89 11.52
N MET A 463 -17.11 -21.44 10.32
CA MET A 463 -17.19 -20.01 9.94
C MET A 463 -18.64 -19.52 9.87
N HIS A 464 -19.52 -20.29 9.26
CA HIS A 464 -20.96 -19.98 9.18
C HIS A 464 -21.59 -19.92 10.57
N ASP A 465 -21.43 -20.97 11.38
CA ASP A 465 -22.02 -21.05 12.70
C ASP A 465 -21.56 -19.87 13.60
N LEU A 466 -20.31 -19.41 13.46
CA LEU A 466 -19.83 -18.21 14.17
C LEU A 466 -20.66 -16.95 13.84
N THR A 467 -21.02 -16.73 12.57
CA THR A 467 -21.82 -15.58 12.16
C THR A 467 -23.26 -15.63 12.64
N TYR A 468 -23.85 -16.83 12.67
CA TYR A 468 -25.25 -17.04 13.05
C TYR A 468 -25.47 -17.25 14.54
N ASP A 469 -24.43 -17.62 15.30
CA ASP A 469 -24.46 -17.77 16.75
C ASP A 469 -23.87 -16.55 17.46
N SER A 470 -22.54 -16.48 17.56
CA SER A 470 -21.83 -15.49 18.37
C SER A 470 -21.88 -14.09 17.80
N LEU A 471 -21.89 -13.95 16.45
CA LEU A 471 -21.92 -12.66 15.76
C LEU A 471 -23.31 -12.33 15.20
N ARG A 472 -24.36 -13.03 15.63
CA ARG A 472 -25.72 -12.90 15.13
C ARG A 472 -26.23 -11.45 15.13
N SER A 473 -25.90 -10.67 16.12
CA SER A 473 -26.32 -9.27 16.19
C SER A 473 -25.72 -8.41 15.08
N ALA A 474 -24.46 -8.67 14.71
CA ALA A 474 -23.76 -7.95 13.65
C ALA A 474 -24.29 -8.39 12.26
N PHE A 475 -24.54 -9.69 12.07
CA PHE A 475 -24.97 -10.26 10.79
C PHE A 475 -26.49 -10.35 10.61
N SER A 476 -27.29 -9.91 11.59
CA SER A 476 -28.77 -10.02 11.55
C SER A 476 -29.43 -9.28 10.37
N ARG A 477 -28.73 -8.33 9.77
CA ARG A 477 -29.20 -7.57 8.59
C ARG A 477 -28.53 -8.00 7.30
N CYS A 478 -27.60 -8.96 7.36
CA CYS A 478 -26.94 -9.48 6.17
C CYS A 478 -27.95 -10.28 5.35
N VAL A 479 -28.11 -9.91 4.08
CA VAL A 479 -29.06 -10.54 3.15
C VAL A 479 -28.45 -11.71 2.39
N VAL A 480 -27.12 -11.90 2.53
CA VAL A 480 -26.37 -13.00 1.95
C VAL A 480 -25.87 -13.92 3.07
N GLU A 481 -25.66 -15.19 2.71
CA GLU A 481 -25.05 -16.14 3.61
C GLU A 481 -23.58 -15.75 3.84
N ALA A 482 -23.12 -15.74 5.08
CA ALA A 482 -21.79 -15.31 5.46
C ALA A 482 -21.14 -16.30 6.40
N GLY A 483 -19.84 -16.44 6.28
CA GLY A 483 -18.97 -17.14 7.22
C GLY A 483 -17.82 -16.26 7.64
N ALA A 484 -17.40 -16.30 8.90
CA ALA A 484 -16.35 -15.41 9.40
C ALA A 484 -15.42 -16.07 10.41
N LYS A 485 -14.31 -15.40 10.68
CA LYS A 485 -13.45 -15.68 11.82
C LYS A 485 -12.91 -14.38 12.42
N THR A 486 -13.10 -14.23 13.73
CA THR A 486 -12.51 -13.14 14.52
C THR A 486 -11.11 -13.52 14.99
N GLY A 487 -10.24 -12.53 15.09
CA GLY A 487 -8.92 -12.65 15.69
C GLY A 487 -8.64 -11.51 16.66
N SER A 488 -7.89 -11.83 17.71
CA SER A 488 -7.31 -10.84 18.62
C SER A 488 -5.88 -11.25 18.87
N ALA A 489 -4.94 -10.38 18.57
CA ALA A 489 -3.53 -10.61 18.75
C ALA A 489 -2.96 -9.61 19.74
N GLN A 490 -2.32 -10.09 20.81
CA GLN A 490 -1.66 -9.24 21.79
C GLN A 490 -0.42 -8.58 21.16
N VAL A 491 -0.30 -7.25 21.30
CA VAL A 491 0.82 -6.43 20.77
C VAL A 491 1.60 -5.80 21.93
N GLY A 492 1.40 -6.27 23.14
CA GLY A 492 2.01 -5.78 24.36
C GLY A 492 1.27 -6.33 25.57
N THR A 493 1.46 -5.72 26.73
CA THR A 493 0.80 -6.20 27.97
C THR A 493 -0.68 -5.94 27.99
N ASP A 494 -1.15 -4.83 27.38
CA ASP A 494 -2.54 -4.36 27.53
C ASP A 494 -3.20 -3.95 26.18
N ILE A 495 -2.50 -4.12 25.05
CA ILE A 495 -3.00 -3.72 23.72
C ILE A 495 -3.12 -4.95 22.84
N ALA A 496 -4.23 -5.07 22.12
CA ALA A 496 -4.46 -6.12 21.14
C ALA A 496 -4.95 -5.51 19.81
N ASN A 497 -4.40 -6.01 18.70
CA ASN A 497 -4.98 -5.75 17.39
C ASN A 497 -6.20 -6.65 17.18
N GLY A 498 -7.30 -6.07 16.71
CA GLY A 498 -8.45 -6.81 16.22
C GLY A 498 -8.28 -7.16 14.76
N THR A 499 -8.44 -8.43 14.41
CA THR A 499 -8.48 -8.92 13.03
C THR A 499 -9.80 -9.60 12.75
N PHE A 500 -10.27 -9.51 11.52
CA PHE A 500 -11.50 -10.12 11.08
C PHE A 500 -11.38 -10.57 9.63
N VAL A 501 -11.86 -11.77 9.33
CA VAL A 501 -11.97 -12.30 7.96
C VAL A 501 -13.36 -12.89 7.78
N ALA A 502 -13.93 -12.71 6.57
CA ALA A 502 -15.26 -13.20 6.23
C ALA A 502 -15.33 -13.57 4.74
#